data_5ba0e0c7450405de3ea94dfa15410cbc
#
_entry.id   5ba0e0c7450405de3ea94dfa15410cbc
#
_cell.length_a   1.000
_cell.length_b   1.000
_cell.length_c   1.000
_cell.angle_alpha   90.00
_cell.angle_beta   90.00
_cell.angle_gamma   90.00
#
_symmetry.space_group_name_H-M   'P 1'
#
loop_
_entity.id
_entity.type
_entity.pdbx_description
1 polymer ?
#
loop_
_entity_poly.entity_id
_entity_poly.type
_entity_poly.pdbx_seq_one_letter_code
_entity_poly.pdbx_strand_id
1 'polypeptide(L)'
;MDYHAMAAELLDKMQTLRKAGPQKHINESLHGEAFVLQFIASHGGDVLPGDISSEMGVSTARIAKALSSLESKGLITRQIDLSDRRKIIVGITPEGKALAKKQRQAVITGASKMLALLGEQDAKEYIRITGRLAEIMSANSIEL
;
A
#
# COMPACT_ATOMS: atom_id res chain seq x y z
N MET A 1 -4.66 20.53 27.00
CA MET A 1 -3.81 19.92 25.95
C MET A 1 -4.18 20.51 24.60
N ASP A 2 -3.23 21.15 23.94
CA ASP A 2 -3.50 21.74 22.63
C ASP A 2 -3.14 20.74 21.51
N TYR A 3 -4.10 19.92 21.16
CA TYR A 3 -3.93 18.94 20.08
C TYR A 3 -3.76 19.59 18.70
N HIS A 4 -4.24 20.81 18.52
CA HIS A 4 -4.08 21.53 17.26
C HIS A 4 -2.62 21.92 17.02
N ALA A 5 -1.95 22.46 18.02
CA ALA A 5 -0.52 22.78 17.95
C ALA A 5 0.34 21.52 17.79
N MET A 6 -0.02 20.44 18.49
CA MET A 6 0.66 19.15 18.37
C MET A 6 0.49 18.56 16.96
N ALA A 7 -0.68 18.70 16.36
CA ALA A 7 -0.94 18.24 14.99
C ALA A 7 -0.08 18.99 13.98
N ALA A 8 0.07 20.30 14.12
CA ALA A 8 0.92 21.10 13.24
C ALA A 8 2.38 20.65 13.33
N GLU A 9 2.87 20.39 14.54
CA GLU A 9 4.23 19.86 14.75
C GLU A 9 4.40 18.48 14.13
N LEU A 10 3.43 17.58 14.32
CA LEU A 10 3.44 16.24 13.74
C LEU A 10 3.52 16.30 12.21
N LEU A 11 2.67 17.12 11.58
CA LEU A 11 2.64 17.27 10.12
C LEU A 11 3.96 17.78 9.57
N ASP A 12 4.60 18.70 10.25
CA ASP A 12 5.91 19.23 9.87
C ASP A 12 6.98 18.11 9.88
N LYS A 13 7.01 17.32 10.95
CA LYS A 13 7.92 16.18 11.08
C LYS A 13 7.64 15.08 10.06
N MET A 14 6.38 14.78 9.81
CA MET A 14 5.98 13.81 8.77
C MET A 14 6.41 14.27 7.38
N GLN A 15 6.31 15.56 7.08
CA GLN A 15 6.74 16.11 5.80
C GLN A 15 8.25 15.94 5.59
N THR A 16 9.04 16.20 6.63
CA THR A 16 10.49 15.97 6.58
C THR A 16 10.81 14.49 6.40
N LEU A 17 10.13 13.63 7.15
CA LEU A 17 10.32 12.17 7.09
C LEU A 17 9.97 11.61 5.71
N ARG A 18 8.94 12.13 5.05
CA ARG A 18 8.49 11.68 3.72
C ARG A 18 9.59 11.73 2.68
N LYS A 19 10.53 12.66 2.79
CA LYS A 19 11.64 12.82 1.86
C LYS A 19 12.79 11.85 2.09
N ALA A 20 12.83 11.18 3.24
CA ALA A 20 13.86 10.20 3.56
C ALA A 20 13.68 8.95 2.69
N GLY A 21 14.79 8.36 2.22
CA GLY A 21 14.79 7.25 1.29
C GLY A 21 13.91 6.07 1.72
N PRO A 22 14.08 5.48 2.93
CA PRO A 22 13.26 4.36 3.39
C PRO A 22 11.77 4.71 3.47
N GLN A 23 11.44 5.89 3.99
CA GLN A 23 10.05 6.33 4.10
C GLN A 23 9.41 6.58 2.73
N LYS A 24 10.18 7.09 1.78
CA LYS A 24 9.72 7.28 0.40
C LYS A 24 9.29 5.94 -0.21
N HIS A 25 10.08 4.90 -0.06
CA HIS A 25 9.77 3.55 -0.56
C HIS A 25 8.55 2.95 0.14
N ILE A 26 8.42 3.16 1.46
CA ILE A 26 7.25 2.73 2.22
C ILE A 26 5.98 3.40 1.66
N ASN A 27 6.03 4.71 1.44
CA ASN A 27 4.89 5.46 0.90
C ASN A 27 4.52 4.98 -0.50
N GLU A 28 5.48 4.74 -1.36
CA GLU A 28 5.25 4.21 -2.71
C GLU A 28 4.60 2.82 -2.67
N SER A 29 4.96 1.97 -1.69
CA SER A 29 4.37 0.65 -1.51
C SER A 29 2.93 0.69 -1.02
N LEU A 30 2.50 1.80 -0.41
CA LEU A 30 1.14 2.01 0.08
C LEU A 30 0.21 2.67 -0.95
N HIS A 31 0.76 3.14 -2.07
CA HIS A 31 0.04 3.86 -3.11
C HIS A 31 0.48 3.42 -4.51
N GLY A 32 -0.34 3.76 -5.52
CA GLY A 32 0.01 3.59 -6.93
C GLY A 32 0.15 2.14 -7.38
N GLU A 33 0.91 1.94 -8.46
CA GLU A 33 1.09 0.63 -9.09
C GLU A 33 1.69 -0.43 -8.17
N ALA A 34 2.63 -0.05 -7.32
CA ALA A 34 3.27 -0.98 -6.39
C ALA A 34 2.25 -1.56 -5.41
N PHE A 35 1.35 -0.74 -4.90
CA PHE A 35 0.26 -1.22 -4.06
C PHE A 35 -0.68 -2.16 -4.82
N VAL A 36 -1.07 -1.78 -6.03
CA VAL A 36 -1.96 -2.60 -6.87
C VAL A 36 -1.35 -3.97 -7.12
N LEU A 37 -0.08 -4.01 -7.49
CA LEU A 37 0.63 -5.28 -7.72
C LEU A 37 0.70 -6.13 -6.45
N GLN A 38 1.01 -5.51 -5.30
CA GLN A 38 1.05 -6.21 -4.00
C GLN A 38 -0.32 -6.75 -3.62
N PHE A 39 -1.38 -5.99 -3.83
CA PHE A 39 -2.74 -6.43 -3.56
C PHE A 39 -3.09 -7.69 -4.37
N ILE A 40 -2.81 -7.67 -5.67
CA ILE A 40 -3.07 -8.81 -6.55
C ILE A 40 -2.24 -10.02 -6.13
N ALA A 41 -0.96 -9.81 -5.82
CA ALA A 41 -0.06 -10.89 -5.40
C ALA A 41 -0.49 -11.52 -4.07
N SER A 42 -0.90 -10.71 -3.10
CA SER A 42 -1.32 -11.19 -1.78
C SER A 42 -2.60 -12.02 -1.83
N HIS A 43 -3.44 -11.81 -2.84
CA HIS A 43 -4.67 -12.57 -3.06
C HIS A 43 -4.46 -13.76 -4.02
N GLY A 44 -3.23 -13.99 -4.50
CA GLY A 44 -2.92 -15.07 -5.42
C GLY A 44 -3.45 -14.89 -6.84
N GLY A 45 -3.83 -13.67 -7.21
CA GLY A 45 -4.53 -13.37 -8.45
C GLY A 45 -6.04 -13.50 -8.30
N ASP A 46 -6.77 -13.54 -9.41
CA ASP A 46 -8.23 -13.70 -9.46
C ASP A 46 -9.00 -12.65 -8.67
N VAL A 47 -8.55 -11.40 -8.75
CA VAL A 47 -9.20 -10.26 -8.09
C VAL A 47 -9.97 -9.41 -9.09
N LEU A 48 -10.97 -8.69 -8.60
CA LEU A 48 -11.75 -7.75 -9.40
C LEU A 48 -11.17 -6.33 -9.24
N PRO A 49 -11.19 -5.51 -10.31
CA PRO A 49 -10.74 -4.11 -10.21
C PRO A 49 -11.46 -3.32 -9.11
N GLY A 50 -12.76 -3.61 -8.88
CA GLY A 50 -13.53 -2.99 -7.82
C GLY A 50 -13.03 -3.30 -6.42
N ASP A 51 -12.49 -4.49 -6.19
CA ASP A 51 -11.90 -4.88 -4.90
C ASP A 51 -10.66 -4.04 -4.59
N ILE A 52 -9.85 -3.77 -5.61
CA ILE A 52 -8.65 -2.94 -5.48
C ILE A 52 -9.04 -1.49 -5.22
N SER A 53 -10.01 -0.97 -5.97
CA SER A 53 -10.53 0.39 -5.82
C SER A 53 -11.07 0.62 -4.41
N SER A 54 -11.85 -0.33 -3.88
CA SER A 54 -12.41 -0.26 -2.53
C SER A 54 -11.30 -0.24 -1.48
N GLU A 55 -10.30 -1.10 -1.61
CA GLU A 55 -9.19 -1.19 -0.65
C GLU A 55 -8.34 0.07 -0.63
N MET A 56 -8.04 0.63 -1.81
CA MET A 56 -7.23 1.84 -1.92
C MET A 56 -8.00 3.13 -1.63
N GLY A 57 -9.33 3.11 -1.70
CA GLY A 57 -10.14 4.32 -1.60
C GLY A 57 -9.93 5.28 -2.76
N VAL A 58 -9.64 4.77 -3.94
CA VAL A 58 -9.42 5.57 -5.17
C VAL A 58 -10.45 5.21 -6.24
N SER A 59 -10.56 6.05 -7.26
CA SER A 59 -11.52 5.85 -8.34
C SER A 59 -11.20 4.62 -9.20
N THR A 60 -12.22 4.04 -9.80
CA THR A 60 -12.07 2.92 -10.74
C THR A 60 -11.24 3.33 -11.96
N ALA A 61 -11.30 4.59 -12.37
CA ALA A 61 -10.49 5.12 -13.49
C ALA A 61 -8.98 5.07 -13.17
N ARG A 62 -8.58 5.41 -11.95
CA ARG A 62 -7.17 5.32 -11.53
C ARG A 62 -6.69 3.88 -11.50
N ILE A 63 -7.53 2.97 -11.01
CA ILE A 63 -7.22 1.53 -11.00
C ILE A 63 -7.08 1.00 -12.42
N ALA A 64 -8.00 1.35 -13.33
CA ALA A 64 -7.92 0.94 -14.72
C ALA A 64 -6.61 1.38 -15.38
N LYS A 65 -6.14 2.59 -15.10
CA LYS A 65 -4.87 3.12 -15.60
C LYS A 65 -3.68 2.33 -15.06
N ALA A 66 -3.68 2.05 -13.75
CA ALA A 66 -2.63 1.25 -13.11
C ALA A 66 -2.60 -0.18 -13.68
N LEU A 67 -3.76 -0.80 -13.86
CA LEU A 67 -3.86 -2.15 -14.43
C LEU A 67 -3.38 -2.19 -15.87
N SER A 68 -3.71 -1.19 -16.69
CA SER A 68 -3.22 -1.09 -18.06
C SER A 68 -1.70 -1.00 -18.11
N SER A 69 -1.10 -0.21 -17.24
CA SER A 69 0.36 -0.10 -17.12
C SER A 69 1.01 -1.41 -16.70
N LEU A 70 0.47 -2.08 -15.69
CA LEU A 70 0.98 -3.37 -15.20
C LEU A 70 0.84 -4.48 -16.25
N GLU A 71 -0.26 -4.50 -16.98
CA GLU A 71 -0.48 -5.47 -18.07
C GLU A 71 0.52 -5.24 -19.21
N SER A 72 0.76 -4.00 -19.60
CA SER A 72 1.72 -3.68 -20.65
C SER A 72 3.14 -4.09 -20.31
N LYS A 73 3.47 -4.12 -19.01
CA LYS A 73 4.76 -4.57 -18.49
C LYS A 73 4.85 -6.10 -18.35
N GLY A 74 3.78 -6.83 -18.63
CA GLY A 74 3.74 -8.28 -18.52
C GLY A 74 3.66 -8.80 -17.09
N LEU A 75 3.18 -7.98 -16.15
CA LEU A 75 3.15 -8.32 -14.72
C LEU A 75 1.80 -8.88 -14.28
N ILE A 76 0.74 -8.52 -14.96
CA ILE A 76 -0.61 -9.00 -14.69
C ILE A 76 -1.32 -9.39 -15.99
N THR A 77 -2.42 -10.12 -15.85
CA THR A 77 -3.36 -10.43 -16.92
C THR A 77 -4.74 -9.89 -16.59
N ARG A 78 -5.50 -9.52 -17.61
CA ARG A 78 -6.92 -9.19 -17.47
C ARG A 78 -7.71 -10.08 -18.39
N GLN A 79 -8.70 -10.79 -17.86
CA GLN A 79 -9.55 -11.71 -18.61
C GLN A 79 -11.02 -11.45 -18.26
N ILE A 80 -11.88 -11.63 -19.25
CA ILE A 80 -13.32 -11.56 -19.04
C ILE A 80 -13.75 -12.84 -18.32
N ASP A 81 -14.55 -12.69 -17.25
CA ASP A 81 -15.14 -13.82 -16.54
C ASP A 81 -16.11 -14.56 -17.47
N LEU A 82 -15.88 -15.86 -17.65
CA LEU A 82 -16.71 -16.70 -18.51
C LEU A 82 -18.13 -16.88 -17.97
N SER A 83 -18.32 -16.78 -16.66
CA SER A 83 -19.63 -16.90 -16.02
C SER A 83 -20.39 -15.59 -15.99
N ASP A 84 -19.70 -14.44 -16.00
CA ASP A 84 -20.29 -13.11 -16.06
C ASP A 84 -19.40 -12.17 -16.89
N ARG A 85 -19.76 -11.99 -18.16
CA ARG A 85 -18.97 -11.21 -19.12
C ARG A 85 -18.85 -9.73 -18.79
N ARG A 86 -19.59 -9.24 -17.79
CA ARG A 86 -19.47 -7.86 -17.30
C ARG A 86 -18.31 -7.68 -16.31
N LYS A 87 -17.73 -8.80 -15.84
CA LYS A 87 -16.63 -8.81 -14.89
C LYS A 87 -15.30 -9.07 -15.57
N ILE A 88 -14.29 -8.35 -15.15
CA ILE A 88 -12.89 -8.55 -15.53
C ILE A 88 -12.18 -9.17 -14.33
N ILE A 89 -11.49 -10.30 -14.57
CA ILE A 89 -10.67 -10.94 -13.54
C ILE A 89 -9.22 -10.57 -13.80
N VAL A 90 -8.56 -10.06 -12.77
CA VAL A 90 -7.15 -9.68 -12.81
C VAL A 90 -6.32 -10.82 -12.22
N GLY A 91 -5.44 -11.37 -13.03
CA GLY A 91 -4.48 -12.39 -12.60
C GLY A 91 -3.08 -11.82 -12.47
N ILE A 92 -2.16 -12.63 -11.94
CA ILE A 92 -0.76 -12.25 -11.81
C ILE A 92 0.12 -13.23 -12.59
N THR A 93 1.11 -12.69 -13.30
CA THR A 93 2.09 -13.50 -14.03
C THR A 93 3.21 -13.96 -13.09
N PRO A 94 4.02 -14.98 -13.49
CA PRO A 94 5.22 -15.33 -12.72
C PRO A 94 6.18 -14.14 -12.53
N GLU A 95 6.33 -13.30 -13.54
CA GLU A 95 7.13 -12.07 -13.48
C GLU A 95 6.54 -11.07 -12.47
N GLY A 96 5.22 -10.95 -12.45
CA GLY A 96 4.51 -10.11 -11.49
C GLY A 96 4.71 -10.57 -10.06
N LYS A 97 4.63 -11.88 -9.80
CA LYS A 97 4.90 -12.46 -8.49
C LYS A 97 6.34 -12.19 -8.03
N ALA A 98 7.30 -12.38 -8.93
CA ALA A 98 8.71 -12.15 -8.65
C ALA A 98 8.98 -10.69 -8.29
N LEU A 99 8.42 -9.75 -9.07
CA LEU A 99 8.58 -8.34 -8.81
C LEU A 99 7.90 -7.91 -7.50
N ALA A 100 6.69 -8.39 -7.24
CA ALA A 100 5.98 -8.10 -5.99
C ALA A 100 6.78 -8.56 -4.76
N LYS A 101 7.36 -9.76 -4.82
CA LYS A 101 8.21 -10.28 -3.75
C LYS A 101 9.46 -9.42 -3.55
N LYS A 102 10.12 -9.03 -4.63
CA LYS A 102 11.31 -8.17 -4.60
C LYS A 102 10.99 -6.81 -4.01
N GLN A 103 9.91 -6.18 -4.43
CA GLN A 103 9.48 -4.88 -3.92
C GLN A 103 9.16 -4.95 -2.43
N ARG A 104 8.43 -6.00 -1.99
CA ARG A 104 8.10 -6.17 -0.58
C ARG A 104 9.36 -6.37 0.27
N GLN A 105 10.31 -7.16 -0.19
CA GLN A 105 11.58 -7.35 0.53
C GLN A 105 12.38 -6.06 0.64
N ALA A 106 12.41 -5.25 -0.42
CA ALA A 106 13.09 -3.95 -0.41
C ALA A 106 12.45 -2.99 0.61
N VAL A 107 11.12 -2.95 0.67
CA VAL A 107 10.38 -2.12 1.64
C VAL A 107 10.65 -2.58 3.07
N ILE A 108 10.59 -3.89 3.33
CA ILE A 108 10.87 -4.46 4.66
C ILE A 108 12.31 -4.16 5.08
N THR A 109 13.27 -4.33 4.18
CA THR A 109 14.67 -4.01 4.47
C THR A 109 14.85 -2.53 4.81
N GLY A 110 14.24 -1.63 4.05
CA GLY A 110 14.28 -0.19 4.32
C GLY A 110 13.64 0.17 5.65
N ALA A 111 12.47 -0.38 5.93
CA ALA A 111 11.78 -0.17 7.21
C ALA A 111 12.59 -0.73 8.39
N SER A 112 13.21 -1.90 8.21
CA SER A 112 14.08 -2.50 9.22
C SER A 112 15.26 -1.60 9.58
N LYS A 113 15.91 -1.02 8.58
CA LYS A 113 17.02 -0.07 8.80
C LYS A 113 16.56 1.17 9.56
N MET A 114 15.39 1.70 9.19
CA MET A 114 14.79 2.87 9.86
C MET A 114 14.49 2.57 11.32
N LEU A 115 13.88 1.43 11.61
CA LEU A 115 13.56 1.00 12.98
C LEU A 115 14.84 0.76 13.80
N ALA A 116 15.89 0.19 13.18
CA ALA A 116 17.17 0.00 13.85
C ALA A 116 17.82 1.32 14.28
N LEU A 117 17.65 2.38 13.49
CA LEU A 117 18.14 3.72 13.83
C LEU A 117 17.45 4.30 15.06
N LEU A 118 16.18 3.96 15.28
CA LEU A 118 15.44 4.38 16.48
C LEU A 118 15.93 3.67 17.74
N GLY A 119 16.44 2.47 17.61
CA GLY A 119 16.70 1.57 18.72
C GLY A 119 15.48 0.74 19.10
N GLU A 120 15.69 -0.32 19.86
CA GLU A 120 14.68 -1.33 20.15
C GLU A 120 13.42 -0.74 20.85
N GLN A 121 13.64 0.07 21.87
CA GLN A 121 12.54 0.61 22.69
C GLN A 121 11.63 1.53 21.86
N ASP A 122 12.21 2.49 21.14
CA ASP A 122 11.45 3.43 20.33
C ASP A 122 10.82 2.74 19.12
N ALA A 123 11.48 1.75 18.53
CA ALA A 123 10.91 0.96 17.43
C ALA A 123 9.66 0.21 17.88
N LYS A 124 9.70 -0.45 19.03
CA LYS A 124 8.53 -1.13 19.61
C LYS A 124 7.40 -0.15 19.92
N GLU A 125 7.74 1.01 20.47
CA GLU A 125 6.77 2.05 20.80
C GLU A 125 6.12 2.64 19.55
N TYR A 126 6.89 2.88 18.51
CA TYR A 126 6.39 3.36 17.22
C TYR A 126 5.37 2.39 16.62
N ILE A 127 5.69 1.11 16.62
CA ILE A 127 4.79 0.05 16.11
C ILE A 127 3.53 -0.02 16.98
N ARG A 128 3.68 0.04 18.29
CA ARG A 128 2.54 0.00 19.25
C ARG A 128 1.57 1.16 19.01
N ILE A 129 2.09 2.38 18.91
CA ILE A 129 1.27 3.57 18.71
C ILE A 129 0.60 3.55 17.34
N THR A 130 1.33 3.19 16.29
CA THR A 130 0.78 3.07 14.93
C THR A 130 -0.33 2.04 14.89
N GLY A 131 -0.13 0.87 15.51
CA GLY A 131 -1.14 -0.18 15.58
C GLY A 131 -2.39 0.25 16.36
N ARG A 132 -2.21 0.93 17.48
CA ARG A 132 -3.33 1.47 18.27
C ARG A 132 -4.16 2.47 17.48
N LEU A 133 -3.50 3.37 16.77
CA LEU A 133 -4.20 4.35 15.92
C LEU A 133 -4.99 3.66 14.81
N ALA A 134 -4.40 2.66 14.15
CA ALA A 134 -5.06 1.88 13.11
C ALA A 134 -6.31 1.17 13.65
N GLU A 135 -6.25 0.56 14.83
CA GLU A 135 -7.39 -0.10 15.46
C GLU A 135 -8.52 0.88 15.79
N ILE A 136 -8.19 2.03 16.38
CA ILE A 136 -9.18 3.05 16.74
C ILE A 136 -9.88 3.57 15.49
N MET A 137 -9.14 3.89 14.46
CA MET A 137 -9.70 4.43 13.22
C MET A 137 -10.54 3.41 12.47
N SER A 138 -10.12 2.14 12.44
CA SER A 138 -10.91 1.07 11.82
C SER A 138 -12.20 0.78 12.56
N ALA A 139 -12.19 0.77 13.90
CA ALA A 139 -13.36 0.48 14.72
C ALA A 139 -14.41 1.58 14.65
N ASN A 140 -13.98 2.85 14.56
CA ASN A 140 -14.86 4.01 14.67
C ASN A 140 -15.27 4.59 13.31
N SER A 141 -14.73 4.10 12.18
CA SER A 141 -14.96 4.63 10.85
C SER A 141 -14.91 6.16 10.83
N ILE A 142 -13.86 6.72 11.44
CA ILE A 142 -13.71 8.17 11.58
C ILE A 142 -13.48 8.76 10.19
N GLU A 143 -14.47 9.52 9.73
CA GLU A 143 -14.34 10.35 8.53
C GLU A 143 -13.73 11.69 8.93
N LEU A 144 -12.74 12.12 8.18
CA LEU A 144 -12.12 13.43 8.34
C LEU A 144 -12.74 14.44 7.40
#